data_c5da0a6d64b245df7c10c567ad8c67c1
#
_entry.id   c5da0a6d64b245df7c10c567ad8c67c1
#
_cell.length_a   1.000
_cell.length_b   1.000
_cell.length_c   1.000
_cell.angle_alpha   90.00
_cell.angle_beta   90.00
_cell.angle_gamma   90.00
#
_symmetry.space_group_name_H-M   'P 1'
#
loop_
_entity.id
_entity.type
_entity.pdbx_description
1 polymer ?
#
loop_
_entity_poly.entity_id
_entity_poly.type
_entity_poly.pdbx_seq_one_letter_code
_entity_poly.pdbx_strand_id
1 'polypeptide(L)'
;MTVDVEHHWDVATVTIRREEKLNALDYPTIDRLLAVLDDIEGDDTVRAVVLTGAGERAFSAGADIPSLAGSIAGGREQALREIVRRGQGLTRRIERYAKPVIVAVNGLAHGGGCEITEAAPLAIAAAHATFAKPEITLGFPPPFGGSQRLPRHVGRKRGLEMILTGDPVDAHRAAEIGLVNAVVPGDELLDRAHTLAHRITRH
;
A
#
# COMPACT_ATOMS: atom_id res chain seq x y z
N MET A 1 5.60 -15.61 9.83
CA MET A 1 5.63 -14.15 10.11
C MET A 1 4.89 -13.47 8.98
N THR A 2 4.02 -12.48 9.25
CA THR A 2 3.19 -11.83 8.19
C THR A 2 3.87 -10.64 7.51
N VAL A 3 5.02 -10.20 8.04
CA VAL A 3 5.85 -9.13 7.49
C VAL A 3 7.31 -9.48 7.73
N ASP A 4 8.09 -9.46 6.66
CA ASP A 4 9.54 -9.68 6.69
C ASP A 4 10.28 -8.37 6.42
N VAL A 5 11.52 -8.28 6.90
CA VAL A 5 12.43 -7.14 6.66
C VAL A 5 13.78 -7.67 6.19
N GLU A 6 14.25 -7.15 5.08
CA GLU A 6 15.58 -7.41 4.55
C GLU A 6 16.33 -6.08 4.40
N HIS A 7 17.63 -6.08 4.69
CA HIS A 7 18.45 -4.88 4.59
C HIS A 7 19.38 -4.99 3.38
N HIS A 8 19.34 -3.99 2.53
CA HIS A 8 20.20 -3.82 1.36
C HIS A 8 20.94 -2.48 1.48
N TRP A 9 22.13 -2.50 2.07
CA TRP A 9 22.92 -1.31 2.40
C TRP A 9 22.12 -0.40 3.36
N ASP A 10 21.82 0.82 2.95
CA ASP A 10 21.04 1.82 3.69
C ASP A 10 19.52 1.79 3.38
N VAL A 11 19.03 0.74 2.73
CA VAL A 11 17.63 0.56 2.36
C VAL A 11 17.04 -0.67 3.05
N ALA A 12 15.93 -0.52 3.76
CA ALA A 12 15.15 -1.64 4.28
C ALA A 12 14.03 -2.02 3.30
N THR A 13 13.96 -3.28 2.91
CA THR A 13 12.84 -3.85 2.14
C THR A 13 11.88 -4.52 3.10
N VAL A 14 10.65 -3.99 3.18
CA VAL A 14 9.56 -4.51 4.00
C VAL A 14 8.60 -5.27 3.10
N THR A 15 8.42 -6.57 3.35
CA THR A 15 7.57 -7.43 2.53
C THR A 15 6.36 -7.92 3.31
N ILE A 16 5.14 -7.64 2.81
CA ILE A 16 3.89 -8.22 3.33
C ILE A 16 3.83 -9.68 2.85
N ARG A 17 3.80 -10.63 3.79
CA ARG A 17 3.90 -12.07 3.49
C ARG A 17 2.66 -12.85 3.93
N ARG A 18 1.62 -12.72 3.15
CA ARG A 18 0.37 -13.51 3.24
C ARG A 18 -0.11 -13.88 1.83
N GLU A 19 0.79 -14.45 1.03
CA GLU A 19 0.57 -14.69 -0.39
C GLU A 19 -0.69 -15.54 -0.68
N GLU A 20 -0.99 -16.52 0.16
CA GLU A 20 -2.19 -17.35 0.09
C GLU A 20 -3.50 -16.54 0.27
N LYS A 21 -3.40 -15.36 0.87
CA LYS A 21 -4.49 -14.38 1.06
C LYS A 21 -4.29 -13.12 0.21
N LEU A 22 -3.49 -13.20 -0.87
CA LEU A 22 -3.16 -12.05 -1.72
C LEU A 22 -2.63 -10.85 -0.91
N ASN A 23 -1.84 -11.13 0.12
CA ASN A 23 -1.26 -10.14 1.04
C ASN A 23 -2.30 -9.21 1.68
N ALA A 24 -3.50 -9.75 1.98
CA ALA A 24 -4.57 -9.01 2.64
C ALA A 24 -4.19 -8.59 4.06
N LEU A 25 -4.71 -7.45 4.48
CA LEU A 25 -4.38 -6.76 5.73
C LEU A 25 -5.38 -7.15 6.83
N ASP A 26 -4.98 -8.05 7.71
CA ASP A 26 -5.64 -8.28 9.00
C ASP A 26 -5.02 -7.41 10.11
N TYR A 27 -5.59 -7.43 11.30
CA TYR A 27 -5.08 -6.62 12.42
C TYR A 27 -3.63 -6.95 12.78
N PRO A 28 -3.23 -8.24 12.92
CA PRO A 28 -1.84 -8.58 13.20
C PRO A 28 -0.86 -8.08 12.15
N THR A 29 -1.25 -8.10 10.86
CA THR A 29 -0.40 -7.61 9.76
C THR A 29 -0.24 -6.10 9.82
N ILE A 30 -1.33 -5.35 10.06
CA ILE A 30 -1.26 -3.89 10.21
C ILE A 30 -0.39 -3.52 11.41
N ASP A 31 -0.61 -4.17 12.56
CA ASP A 31 0.15 -3.89 13.78
C ASP A 31 1.63 -4.23 13.60
N ARG A 32 1.95 -5.32 12.90
CA ARG A 32 3.34 -5.69 12.60
C ARG A 32 3.99 -4.71 11.63
N LEU A 33 3.26 -4.22 10.60
CA LEU A 33 3.78 -3.18 9.71
C LEU A 33 4.11 -1.89 10.47
N LEU A 34 3.23 -1.46 11.37
CA LEU A 34 3.48 -0.29 12.22
C LEU A 34 4.72 -0.47 13.09
N ALA A 35 4.84 -1.61 13.79
CA ALA A 35 6.00 -1.91 14.62
C ALA A 35 7.31 -1.95 13.82
N VAL A 36 7.30 -2.58 12.63
CA VAL A 36 8.46 -2.60 11.73
C VAL A 36 8.85 -1.20 11.28
N LEU A 37 7.87 -0.36 10.93
CA LEU A 37 8.16 1.02 10.55
C LEU A 37 8.73 1.83 11.74
N ASP A 38 8.27 1.58 12.96
CA ASP A 38 8.83 2.24 14.16
C ASP A 38 10.28 1.77 14.43
N ASP A 39 10.56 0.46 14.31
CA ASP A 39 11.90 -0.09 14.45
C ASP A 39 12.87 0.52 13.42
N ILE A 40 12.46 0.56 12.13
CA ILE A 40 13.27 1.12 11.04
C ILE A 40 13.49 2.64 11.21
N GLU A 41 12.50 3.38 11.70
CA GLU A 41 12.67 4.83 11.89
C GLU A 41 13.74 5.14 12.93
N GLY A 42 13.84 4.31 13.99
CA GLY A 42 14.87 4.40 15.02
C GLY A 42 16.26 3.89 14.62
N ASP A 43 16.40 3.23 13.47
CA ASP A 43 17.68 2.72 12.96
C ASP A 43 18.36 3.73 12.05
N ASP A 44 19.36 4.43 12.55
CA ASP A 44 20.12 5.44 11.80
C ASP A 44 20.89 4.87 10.59
N THR A 45 21.10 3.57 10.52
CA THR A 45 21.77 2.90 9.39
C THR A 45 20.84 2.80 8.16
N VAL A 46 19.53 2.83 8.37
CA VAL A 46 18.51 2.80 7.30
C VAL A 46 18.10 4.21 6.92
N ARG A 47 18.17 4.53 5.64
CA ARG A 47 17.86 5.85 5.08
C ARG A 47 16.63 5.89 4.19
N ALA A 48 16.18 4.75 3.68
CA ALA A 48 14.96 4.63 2.88
C ALA A 48 14.28 3.27 3.09
N VAL A 49 12.99 3.19 2.76
CA VAL A 49 12.19 1.97 2.84
C VAL A 49 11.62 1.64 1.47
N VAL A 50 11.72 0.37 1.06
CA VAL A 50 10.98 -0.22 -0.05
C VAL A 50 9.89 -1.11 0.55
N LEU A 51 8.62 -0.87 0.25
CA LEU A 51 7.49 -1.68 0.72
C LEU A 51 6.89 -2.47 -0.43
N THR A 52 6.79 -3.79 -0.30
CA THR A 52 6.28 -4.69 -1.34
C THR A 52 5.43 -5.83 -0.77
N GLY A 53 4.82 -6.64 -1.63
CA GLY A 53 4.13 -7.88 -1.27
C GLY A 53 4.92 -9.12 -1.66
N ALA A 54 4.73 -10.22 -0.95
CA ALA A 54 5.32 -11.52 -1.32
C ALA A 54 4.67 -12.08 -2.61
N GLY A 55 5.47 -12.75 -3.43
CA GLY A 55 5.03 -13.36 -4.68
C GLY A 55 4.83 -12.34 -5.81
N GLU A 56 4.16 -12.78 -6.89
CA GLU A 56 3.96 -11.96 -8.09
C GLU A 56 2.50 -11.53 -8.28
N ARG A 57 1.57 -12.13 -7.54
CA ARG A 57 0.14 -11.96 -7.77
C ARG A 57 -0.45 -10.69 -7.19
N ALA A 58 0.06 -10.27 -6.04
CA ALA A 58 -0.51 -9.14 -5.31
C ALA A 58 0.54 -8.37 -4.50
N PHE A 59 0.46 -7.07 -4.56
CA PHE A 59 1.00 -6.21 -3.52
C PHE A 59 0.14 -6.38 -2.25
N SER A 60 -1.16 -6.08 -2.35
CA SER A 60 -2.15 -6.34 -1.30
C SER A 60 -3.58 -6.23 -1.86
N ALA A 61 -4.42 -7.20 -1.52
CA ALA A 61 -5.86 -7.16 -1.82
C ALA A 61 -6.65 -6.20 -0.90
N GLY A 62 -5.98 -5.51 0.01
CA GLY A 62 -6.59 -4.63 0.99
C GLY A 62 -7.04 -5.36 2.25
N ALA A 63 -8.09 -4.89 2.90
CA ALA A 63 -8.57 -5.44 4.16
C ALA A 63 -8.99 -6.92 4.04
N ASP A 64 -8.54 -7.76 4.98
CA ASP A 64 -8.98 -9.16 5.09
C ASP A 64 -10.40 -9.21 5.67
N ILE A 65 -11.41 -9.04 4.80
CA ILE A 65 -12.82 -8.93 5.20
C ILE A 65 -13.29 -10.06 6.12
N PRO A 66 -12.96 -11.37 5.86
CA PRO A 66 -13.29 -12.44 6.77
C PRO A 66 -12.74 -12.24 8.19
N SER A 67 -11.51 -11.74 8.35
CA SER A 67 -10.92 -11.50 9.67
C SER A 67 -11.54 -10.30 10.40
N LEU A 68 -12.19 -9.40 9.66
CA LEU A 68 -12.83 -8.19 10.18
C LEU A 68 -14.33 -8.38 10.50
N ALA A 69 -14.90 -9.54 10.16
CA ALA A 69 -16.33 -9.82 10.29
C ALA A 69 -16.85 -9.59 11.73
N GLY A 70 -16.06 -9.95 12.75
CA GLY A 70 -16.42 -9.72 14.16
C GLY A 70 -16.58 -8.24 14.50
N SER A 71 -15.66 -7.40 14.02
CA SER A 71 -15.73 -5.95 14.25
C SER A 71 -16.89 -5.29 13.49
N ILE A 72 -17.22 -5.83 12.31
CA ILE A 72 -18.38 -5.37 11.53
C ILE A 72 -19.68 -5.77 12.24
N ALA A 73 -19.79 -7.02 12.71
CA ALA A 73 -20.95 -7.51 13.46
C ALA A 73 -21.16 -6.78 14.81
N GLY A 74 -20.07 -6.30 15.43
CA GLY A 74 -20.10 -5.49 16.64
C GLY A 74 -20.64 -4.07 16.47
N GLY A 75 -20.99 -3.72 15.23
CA GLY A 75 -21.66 -2.46 14.89
C GLY A 75 -20.72 -1.33 14.50
N ARG A 76 -21.35 -0.22 14.11
CA ARG A 76 -20.68 0.94 13.49
C ARG A 76 -19.51 1.48 14.33
N GLU A 77 -19.69 1.61 15.62
CA GLU A 77 -18.67 2.23 16.49
C GLU A 77 -17.43 1.35 16.62
N GLN A 78 -17.62 0.04 16.74
CA GLN A 78 -16.54 -0.93 16.78
C GLN A 78 -15.81 -0.99 15.44
N ALA A 79 -16.52 -1.08 14.32
CA ALA A 79 -15.93 -1.07 12.98
C ALA A 79 -15.12 0.22 12.73
N LEU A 80 -15.65 1.40 13.13
CA LEU A 80 -14.94 2.66 13.01
C LEU A 80 -13.63 2.66 13.81
N ARG A 81 -13.65 2.18 15.04
CA ARG A 81 -12.49 2.16 15.93
C ARG A 81 -11.44 1.15 15.46
N GLU A 82 -11.84 -0.06 15.15
CA GLU A 82 -10.92 -1.16 14.90
C GLU A 82 -10.45 -1.25 13.45
N ILE A 83 -11.33 -1.00 12.48
CA ILE A 83 -11.00 -1.11 11.07
C ILE A 83 -10.50 0.23 10.53
N VAL A 84 -11.37 1.25 10.58
CA VAL A 84 -11.13 2.52 9.89
C VAL A 84 -9.96 3.27 10.51
N ARG A 85 -9.95 3.47 11.83
CA ARG A 85 -8.88 4.21 12.52
C ARG A 85 -7.54 3.50 12.44
N ARG A 86 -7.52 2.16 12.47
CA ARG A 86 -6.29 1.37 12.35
C ARG A 86 -5.70 1.49 10.95
N GLY A 87 -6.51 1.34 9.91
CA GLY A 87 -6.07 1.51 8.53
C GLY A 87 -5.63 2.94 8.22
N GLN A 88 -6.36 3.94 8.73
CA GLN A 88 -5.94 5.35 8.66
C GLN A 88 -4.64 5.61 9.44
N GLY A 89 -4.43 4.92 10.55
CA GLY A 89 -3.18 4.96 11.31
C GLY A 89 -2.01 4.52 10.48
N LEU A 90 -2.13 3.36 9.81
CA LEU A 90 -1.09 2.83 8.92
C LEU A 90 -0.79 3.76 7.75
N THR A 91 -1.81 4.17 7.00
CA THR A 91 -1.60 5.03 5.82
C THR A 91 -1.06 6.41 6.21
N ARG A 92 -1.52 6.98 7.35
CA ARG A 92 -0.96 8.23 7.87
C ARG A 92 0.49 8.08 8.32
N ARG A 93 0.84 6.92 8.91
CA ARG A 93 2.23 6.62 9.31
C ARG A 93 3.15 6.61 8.09
N ILE A 94 2.72 5.97 7.01
CA ILE A 94 3.47 5.92 5.74
C ILE A 94 3.59 7.32 5.13
N GLU A 95 2.50 8.08 5.06
CA GLU A 95 2.47 9.43 4.47
C GLU A 95 3.39 10.43 5.20
N ARG A 96 3.53 10.27 6.52
CA ARG A 96 4.32 11.17 7.38
C ARG A 96 5.65 10.57 7.82
N TYR A 97 6.05 9.48 7.22
CA TYR A 97 7.27 8.78 7.62
C TYR A 97 8.49 9.66 7.41
N ALA A 98 9.41 9.67 8.38
CA ALA A 98 10.58 10.55 8.37
C ALA A 98 11.60 10.20 7.26
N LYS A 99 11.59 8.93 6.82
CA LYS A 99 12.47 8.43 5.74
C LYS A 99 11.65 8.22 4.46
N PRO A 100 12.23 8.37 3.26
CA PRO A 100 11.54 8.07 2.01
C PRO A 100 10.98 6.65 1.97
N VAL A 101 9.69 6.51 1.63
CA VAL A 101 9.02 5.22 1.40
C VAL A 101 8.71 5.09 -0.09
N ILE A 102 9.15 3.99 -0.70
CA ILE A 102 8.88 3.64 -2.08
C ILE A 102 8.03 2.37 -2.07
N VAL A 103 6.81 2.43 -2.58
CA VAL A 103 5.99 1.22 -2.76
C VAL A 103 6.36 0.57 -4.10
N ALA A 104 6.81 -0.68 -4.03
CA ALA A 104 7.04 -1.54 -5.19
C ALA A 104 5.82 -2.47 -5.37
N VAL A 105 4.93 -2.10 -6.30
CA VAL A 105 3.66 -2.77 -6.52
C VAL A 105 3.84 -3.97 -7.43
N ASN A 106 3.99 -5.16 -6.85
CA ASN A 106 4.34 -6.42 -7.53
C ASN A 106 3.14 -7.18 -8.11
N GLY A 107 1.94 -6.63 -8.07
CA GLY A 107 0.73 -7.26 -8.58
C GLY A 107 -0.50 -6.41 -8.26
N LEU A 108 -1.65 -7.03 -7.98
CA LEU A 108 -2.84 -6.25 -7.64
C LEU A 108 -2.64 -5.41 -6.36
N ALA A 109 -3.08 -4.16 -6.40
CA ALA A 109 -3.14 -3.24 -5.29
C ALA A 109 -4.58 -2.72 -5.18
N HIS A 110 -5.42 -3.42 -4.44
CA HIS A 110 -6.84 -3.14 -4.33
C HIS A 110 -7.23 -2.66 -2.94
N GLY A 111 -8.24 -1.81 -2.83
CA GLY A 111 -8.74 -1.28 -1.58
C GLY A 111 -7.63 -0.69 -0.71
N GLY A 112 -7.43 -1.22 0.49
CA GLY A 112 -6.36 -0.80 1.40
C GLY A 112 -4.95 -0.91 0.81
N GLY A 113 -4.70 -1.85 -0.12
CA GLY A 113 -3.43 -1.93 -0.85
C GLY A 113 -3.20 -0.73 -1.77
N CYS A 114 -4.25 -0.31 -2.50
CA CYS A 114 -4.22 0.92 -3.28
C CYS A 114 -4.04 2.14 -2.36
N GLU A 115 -4.70 2.17 -1.19
CA GLU A 115 -4.60 3.26 -0.22
C GLU A 115 -3.20 3.39 0.41
N ILE A 116 -2.47 2.28 0.59
CA ILE A 116 -1.05 2.29 0.97
C ILE A 116 -0.21 2.90 -0.15
N THR A 117 -0.46 2.51 -1.41
CA THR A 117 0.24 3.08 -2.58
C THR A 117 0.02 4.59 -2.67
N GLU A 118 -1.20 5.07 -2.43
CA GLU A 118 -1.54 6.50 -2.41
C GLU A 118 -0.90 7.26 -1.24
N ALA A 119 -0.68 6.59 -0.11
CA ALA A 119 -0.09 7.21 1.08
C ALA A 119 1.43 7.36 0.97
N ALA A 120 2.08 6.49 0.22
CA ALA A 120 3.52 6.56 0.01
C ALA A 120 3.89 7.74 -0.90
N PRO A 121 5.01 8.43 -0.62
CA PRO A 121 5.47 9.53 -1.47
C PRO A 121 5.88 9.07 -2.87
N LEU A 122 6.29 7.80 -3.04
CA LEU A 122 6.74 7.24 -4.30
C LEU A 122 6.19 5.83 -4.50
N ALA A 123 5.83 5.49 -5.74
CA ALA A 123 5.40 4.16 -6.12
C ALA A 123 5.90 3.77 -7.51
N ILE A 124 6.35 2.52 -7.66
CA ILE A 124 6.71 1.90 -8.95
C ILE A 124 5.87 0.64 -9.08
N ALA A 125 5.33 0.37 -10.26
CA ALA A 125 4.48 -0.79 -10.51
C ALA A 125 5.11 -1.78 -11.49
N ALA A 126 4.89 -3.06 -11.24
CA ALA A 126 5.09 -4.08 -12.26
C ALA A 126 4.08 -3.90 -13.40
N ALA A 127 4.46 -4.21 -14.64
CA ALA A 127 3.62 -3.99 -15.83
C ALA A 127 2.26 -4.72 -15.77
N HIS A 128 2.20 -5.84 -15.02
CA HIS A 128 0.97 -6.62 -14.82
C HIS A 128 0.15 -6.19 -13.59
N ALA A 129 0.60 -5.17 -12.84
CA ALA A 129 -0.11 -4.69 -11.66
C ALA A 129 -1.43 -4.00 -12.01
N THR A 130 -2.40 -4.09 -11.10
CA THR A 130 -3.71 -3.43 -11.22
C THR A 130 -4.06 -2.68 -9.96
N PHE A 131 -4.82 -1.59 -10.10
CA PHE A 131 -5.24 -0.72 -9.00
C PHE A 131 -6.75 -0.57 -9.00
N ALA A 132 -7.41 -0.74 -7.84
CA ALA A 132 -8.86 -0.62 -7.74
C ALA A 132 -9.31 -0.10 -6.37
N LYS A 133 -10.53 0.46 -6.36
CA LYS A 133 -11.29 0.84 -5.16
C LYS A 133 -12.57 0.02 -5.04
N PRO A 134 -12.48 -1.31 -4.78
CA PRO A 134 -13.65 -2.19 -4.80
C PRO A 134 -14.60 -1.99 -3.62
N GLU A 135 -14.30 -1.10 -2.68
CA GLU A 135 -15.07 -0.86 -1.46
C GLU A 135 -16.54 -0.51 -1.74
N ILE A 136 -16.83 0.13 -2.88
CA ILE A 136 -18.19 0.46 -3.29
C ILE A 136 -19.07 -0.79 -3.47
N THR A 137 -18.49 -1.90 -3.91
CA THR A 137 -19.22 -3.18 -4.06
C THR A 137 -19.62 -3.79 -2.71
N LEU A 138 -19.00 -3.33 -1.63
CA LEU A 138 -19.31 -3.70 -0.25
C LEU A 138 -20.16 -2.64 0.46
N GLY A 139 -20.56 -1.57 -0.24
CA GLY A 139 -21.46 -0.53 0.27
C GLY A 139 -20.79 0.54 1.15
N PHE A 140 -19.46 0.71 1.07
CA PHE A 140 -18.75 1.76 1.81
C PHE A 140 -17.66 2.43 0.95
N PRO A 141 -17.24 3.67 1.29
CA PRO A 141 -16.15 4.35 0.61
C PRO A 141 -14.79 3.85 1.08
N PRO A 142 -13.69 4.12 0.35
CA PRO A 142 -12.32 3.79 0.77
C PRO A 142 -12.02 4.32 2.18
N PRO A 143 -11.80 3.42 3.18
CA PRO A 143 -11.81 3.82 4.59
C PRO A 143 -10.47 4.26 5.15
N PHE A 144 -9.34 3.93 4.50
CA PHE A 144 -8.00 4.21 5.00
C PHE A 144 -7.44 5.57 4.53
N GLY A 145 -8.30 6.41 3.94
CA GLY A 145 -7.97 7.76 3.49
C GLY A 145 -7.92 7.95 1.98
N GLY A 146 -8.16 6.90 1.19
CA GLY A 146 -8.13 6.93 -0.26
C GLY A 146 -9.19 7.83 -0.88
N SER A 147 -10.33 8.02 -0.23
CA SER A 147 -11.34 9.00 -0.66
C SER A 147 -10.79 10.44 -0.72
N GLN A 148 -9.70 10.72 0.00
CA GLN A 148 -9.03 12.01 0.03
C GLN A 148 -7.74 12.04 -0.80
N ARG A 149 -6.93 10.95 -0.78
CA ARG A 149 -5.63 10.90 -1.46
C ARG A 149 -5.78 10.67 -2.96
N LEU A 150 -6.58 9.68 -3.36
CA LEU A 150 -6.73 9.34 -4.78
C LEU A 150 -7.10 10.56 -5.65
N PRO A 151 -8.14 11.35 -5.33
CA PRO A 151 -8.47 12.53 -6.14
C PRO A 151 -7.37 13.60 -6.18
N ARG A 152 -6.49 13.65 -5.19
CA ARG A 152 -5.34 14.59 -5.19
C ARG A 152 -4.22 14.13 -6.12
N HIS A 153 -4.01 12.81 -6.26
CA HIS A 153 -3.01 12.26 -7.18
C HIS A 153 -3.48 12.30 -8.63
N VAL A 154 -4.69 11.80 -8.91
CA VAL A 154 -5.15 11.54 -10.28
C VAL A 154 -6.12 12.58 -10.82
N GLY A 155 -6.46 13.57 -10.03
CA GLY A 155 -7.51 14.55 -10.32
C GLY A 155 -8.90 14.06 -9.92
N ARG A 156 -9.78 15.02 -9.58
CA ARG A 156 -11.08 14.74 -8.97
C ARG A 156 -11.98 13.82 -9.82
N LYS A 157 -12.02 14.02 -11.14
CA LYS A 157 -12.91 13.22 -12.00
C LYS A 157 -12.50 11.75 -12.06
N ARG A 158 -11.21 11.49 -12.32
CA ARG A 158 -10.67 10.12 -12.39
C ARG A 158 -10.73 9.42 -11.03
N GLY A 159 -10.40 10.13 -9.95
CA GLY A 159 -10.50 9.57 -8.60
C GLY A 159 -11.92 9.19 -8.22
N LEU A 160 -12.93 10.03 -8.57
CA LEU A 160 -14.34 9.71 -8.32
C LEU A 160 -14.81 8.54 -9.19
N GLU A 161 -14.40 8.48 -10.47
CA GLU A 161 -14.71 7.34 -11.34
C GLU A 161 -14.25 6.03 -10.70
N MET A 162 -12.97 5.91 -10.34
CA MET A 162 -12.43 4.72 -9.69
C MET A 162 -13.14 4.37 -8.37
N ILE A 163 -13.49 5.37 -7.55
CA ILE A 163 -14.16 5.15 -6.26
C ILE A 163 -15.62 4.72 -6.46
N LEU A 164 -16.33 5.28 -7.42
CA LEU A 164 -17.78 5.06 -7.61
C LEU A 164 -18.10 3.84 -8.47
N THR A 165 -17.17 3.42 -9.34
CA THR A 165 -17.33 2.20 -10.15
C THR A 165 -16.68 0.99 -9.47
N GLY A 166 -15.57 1.18 -8.80
CA GLY A 166 -14.73 0.09 -8.29
C GLY A 166 -13.91 -0.61 -9.38
N ASP A 167 -14.00 -0.14 -10.62
CA ASP A 167 -13.31 -0.74 -11.76
C ASP A 167 -11.79 -0.64 -11.61
N PRO A 168 -11.04 -1.70 -11.97
CA PRO A 168 -9.60 -1.67 -11.92
C PRO A 168 -9.01 -0.86 -13.08
N VAL A 169 -7.88 -0.21 -12.81
CA VAL A 169 -6.99 0.36 -13.84
C VAL A 169 -5.69 -0.43 -13.88
N ASP A 170 -5.12 -0.62 -15.07
CA ASP A 170 -3.82 -1.26 -15.23
C ASP A 170 -2.65 -0.33 -14.82
N ALA A 171 -1.45 -0.88 -14.75
CA ALA A 171 -0.25 -0.15 -14.33
C ALA A 171 0.09 1.03 -15.25
N HIS A 172 -0.08 0.87 -16.57
CA HIS A 172 0.21 1.93 -17.54
C HIS A 172 -0.77 3.09 -17.36
N ARG A 173 -2.06 2.77 -17.21
CA ARG A 173 -3.06 3.78 -16.89
C ARG A 173 -2.80 4.47 -15.56
N ALA A 174 -2.39 3.72 -14.54
CA ALA A 174 -2.01 4.27 -13.23
C ALA A 174 -0.85 5.28 -13.35
N ALA A 175 0.15 4.99 -14.19
CA ALA A 175 1.24 5.93 -14.46
C ALA A 175 0.78 7.19 -15.23
N GLU A 176 -0.04 7.01 -16.28
CA GLU A 176 -0.59 8.14 -17.06
C GLU A 176 -1.38 9.13 -16.21
N ILE A 177 -2.13 8.62 -15.22
CA ILE A 177 -2.95 9.47 -14.36
C ILE A 177 -2.22 10.00 -13.12
N GLY A 178 -0.95 9.61 -12.92
CA GLY A 178 -0.11 10.07 -11.81
C GLY A 178 -0.31 9.32 -10.49
N LEU A 179 -0.88 8.11 -10.53
CA LEU A 179 -1.02 7.26 -9.34
C LEU A 179 0.31 6.58 -8.97
N VAL A 180 1.13 6.24 -9.96
CA VAL A 180 2.48 5.69 -9.78
C VAL A 180 3.50 6.47 -10.61
N ASN A 181 4.78 6.42 -10.21
CA ASN A 181 5.86 7.16 -10.85
C ASN A 181 6.41 6.49 -12.13
N ALA A 182 6.35 5.15 -12.18
CA ALA A 182 6.88 4.38 -13.30
C ALA A 182 6.27 2.99 -13.36
N VAL A 183 6.34 2.38 -14.55
CA VAL A 183 5.99 0.98 -14.79
C VAL A 183 7.22 0.27 -15.35
N VAL A 184 7.51 -0.92 -14.86
CA VAL A 184 8.66 -1.75 -15.26
C VAL A 184 8.23 -3.22 -15.40
N PRO A 185 9.01 -4.07 -16.10
CA PRO A 185 8.83 -5.52 -16.03
C PRO A 185 8.83 -6.02 -14.58
N GLY A 186 8.07 -7.08 -14.29
CA GLY A 186 7.90 -7.56 -12.91
C GLY A 186 9.23 -8.00 -12.27
N ASP A 187 10.09 -8.63 -13.03
CA ASP A 187 11.43 -9.09 -12.64
C ASP A 187 12.42 -7.93 -12.37
N GLU A 188 12.18 -6.74 -12.92
CA GLU A 188 13.00 -5.54 -12.68
C GLU A 188 12.48 -4.66 -11.51
N LEU A 189 11.32 -4.98 -10.93
CA LEU A 189 10.61 -4.09 -10.02
C LEU A 189 11.42 -3.71 -8.77
N LEU A 190 11.96 -4.70 -8.06
CA LEU A 190 12.71 -4.46 -6.83
C LEU A 190 14.04 -3.75 -7.12
N ASP A 191 14.75 -4.15 -8.18
CA ASP A 191 16.00 -3.49 -8.59
C ASP A 191 15.76 -2.02 -8.92
N ARG A 192 14.65 -1.72 -9.59
CA ARG A 192 14.27 -0.35 -9.90
C ARG A 192 13.91 0.47 -8.66
N ALA A 193 13.20 -0.15 -7.70
CA ALA A 193 12.86 0.50 -6.44
C ALA A 193 14.12 0.79 -5.60
N HIS A 194 15.03 -0.17 -5.49
CA HIS A 194 16.32 0.02 -4.81
C HIS A 194 17.20 1.08 -5.49
N THR A 195 17.26 1.06 -6.82
CA THR A 195 17.99 2.09 -7.58
C THR A 195 17.43 3.48 -7.29
N LEU A 196 16.11 3.63 -7.21
CA LEU A 196 15.48 4.90 -6.85
C LEU A 196 15.80 5.29 -5.41
N ALA A 197 15.70 4.35 -4.47
CA ALA A 197 16.04 4.57 -3.06
C ALA A 197 17.48 5.07 -2.91
N HIS A 198 18.46 4.36 -3.48
CA HIS A 198 19.87 4.77 -3.42
C HIS A 198 20.15 6.12 -4.08
N ARG A 199 19.42 6.48 -5.13
CA ARG A 199 19.54 7.82 -5.74
C ARG A 199 19.08 8.93 -4.79
N ILE A 200 18.04 8.67 -4.00
CA ILE A 200 17.51 9.61 -3.01
C ILE A 200 18.45 9.72 -1.81
N THR A 201 18.98 8.60 -1.32
CA THR A 201 19.82 8.58 -0.10
C THR A 201 21.24 9.09 -0.30
N ARG A 202 21.66 9.38 -1.52
CA ARG A 202 22.98 10.01 -1.81
C ARG A 202 23.13 11.44 -1.27
N HIS A 203 22.03 12.08 -0.97
CA HIS A 203 21.96 13.46 -0.52
C HIS A 203 21.53 13.51 0.94
#